data_9cfe71056e68cc8acad2829b9ce70629
#
_entry.id   9cfe71056e68cc8acad2829b9ce70629
#
_cell.length_a   1.000
_cell.length_b   1.000
_cell.length_c   1.000
_cell.angle_alpha   90.00
_cell.angle_beta   90.00
_cell.angle_gamma   90.00
#
_symmetry.space_group_name_H-M   'P 1'
#
loop_
_entity.id
_entity.type
_entity.pdbx_description
1 polymer ?
#
loop_
_entity_poly.entity_id
_entity_poly.type
_entity_poly.pdbx_seq_one_letter_code
_entity_poly.pdbx_strand_id
1 'polypeptide(L)'
;MRLDLTNAENDNSNVFGAYPGASVWTIGNDAGVNDSGKDYIAYCFHSVEGYSKVGNYEGNSNADGPFIYTGFKPAFVLIKGVDQAGSSWFLLDDKRDPYNVVNHEVYADANSAESTGSRAIDFVSNGFKLSLIHI
;
A
#
# COMPACT_ATOMS: atom_id res chain seq x y z
N MET A 1 -8.64 6.25 -3.34
CA MET A 1 -7.42 6.12 -4.21
C MET A 1 -7.66 5.06 -5.28
N ARG A 2 -7.02 5.17 -6.42
CA ARG A 2 -7.10 4.20 -7.51
C ARG A 2 -5.73 3.55 -7.69
N LEU A 3 -5.71 2.23 -7.86
CA LEU A 3 -4.46 1.45 -7.96
C LEU A 3 -3.69 1.72 -9.26
N ASP A 4 -4.38 2.19 -10.30
CA ASP A 4 -3.85 2.49 -11.62
C ASP A 4 -3.36 3.94 -11.78
N LEU A 5 -3.36 4.72 -10.71
CA LEU A 5 -3.04 6.16 -10.75
C LEU A 5 -2.17 6.58 -9.56
N THR A 6 -1.41 7.64 -9.79
CA THR A 6 -0.55 8.29 -8.77
C THR A 6 -1.24 9.38 -7.97
N ASN A 7 -2.57 9.53 -8.08
CA ASN A 7 -3.32 10.56 -7.36
C ASN A 7 -3.14 10.45 -5.84
N ALA A 8 -3.17 11.60 -5.17
CA ALA A 8 -3.31 11.69 -3.73
C ALA A 8 -4.68 11.14 -3.26
N GLU A 9 -4.83 10.94 -1.98
CA GLU A 9 -6.13 10.64 -1.39
C GLU A 9 -7.14 11.75 -1.72
N ASN A 10 -8.34 11.33 -2.06
CA ASN A 10 -9.46 12.24 -2.29
C ASN A 10 -10.63 11.75 -1.44
N ASP A 11 -11.03 12.58 -0.50
CA ASP A 11 -12.22 12.35 0.31
C ASP A 11 -13.46 12.74 -0.52
N ASN A 12 -13.97 11.76 -1.25
CA ASN A 12 -15.18 11.89 -2.05
C ASN A 12 -16.28 11.02 -1.46
N SER A 13 -17.19 11.63 -0.73
CA SER A 13 -18.34 10.95 -0.12
C SER A 13 -19.28 10.27 -1.12
N ASN A 14 -19.19 10.62 -2.42
CA ASN A 14 -19.97 9.97 -3.47
C ASN A 14 -19.36 8.64 -3.93
N VAL A 15 -18.11 8.34 -3.59
CA VAL A 15 -17.47 7.05 -3.88
C VAL A 15 -17.86 6.00 -2.83
N PHE A 16 -17.74 6.36 -1.55
CA PHE A 16 -18.12 5.50 -0.44
C PHE A 16 -19.22 6.19 0.39
N GLY A 17 -20.38 5.58 0.47
CA GLY A 17 -21.54 6.17 1.16
C GLY A 17 -21.45 6.16 2.69
N ALA A 18 -20.65 5.27 3.27
CA ALA A 18 -20.39 5.16 4.70
C ALA A 18 -19.11 4.36 4.96
N TYR A 19 -18.58 4.43 6.18
CA TYR A 19 -17.46 3.58 6.58
C TYR A 19 -17.84 2.10 6.47
N PRO A 20 -16.90 1.23 6.03
CA PRO A 20 -17.12 -0.20 5.95
C PRO A 20 -17.53 -0.79 7.31
N GLY A 21 -18.57 -1.63 7.30
CA GLY A 21 -18.93 -2.46 8.44
C GLY A 21 -18.08 -3.74 8.50
N ALA A 22 -18.37 -4.61 9.46
CA ALA A 22 -17.64 -5.86 9.65
C ALA A 22 -17.75 -6.84 8.46
N SER A 23 -18.83 -6.76 7.69
CA SER A 23 -19.11 -7.70 6.59
C SER A 23 -19.64 -7.05 5.32
N VAL A 24 -19.91 -5.75 5.34
CA VAL A 24 -20.47 -5.00 4.23
C VAL A 24 -19.84 -3.62 4.12
N TRP A 25 -19.79 -3.10 2.93
CA TRP A 25 -19.43 -1.72 2.63
C TRP A 25 -20.43 -1.13 1.65
N THR A 26 -20.61 0.17 1.70
CA THR A 26 -21.58 0.90 0.90
C THR A 26 -20.85 1.70 -0.16
N ILE A 27 -21.23 1.51 -1.41
CA ILE A 27 -20.77 2.36 -2.52
C ILE A 27 -21.75 3.54 -2.69
N GLY A 28 -21.19 4.67 -3.08
CA GLY A 28 -21.96 5.86 -3.41
C GLY A 28 -22.48 5.85 -4.85
N ASN A 29 -22.75 7.02 -5.38
CA ASN A 29 -23.29 7.22 -6.73
C ASN A 29 -22.28 7.81 -7.72
N ASP A 30 -21.00 7.83 -7.38
CA ASP A 30 -19.94 8.27 -8.29
C ASP A 30 -19.82 7.31 -9.47
N ALA A 31 -19.76 7.86 -10.68
CA ALA A 31 -19.65 7.08 -11.92
C ALA A 31 -18.39 6.21 -11.99
N GLY A 32 -17.35 6.51 -11.20
CA GLY A 32 -16.14 5.69 -11.10
C GLY A 32 -16.35 4.36 -10.35
N VAL A 33 -17.45 4.21 -9.61
CA VAL A 33 -17.75 3.02 -8.79
C VAL A 33 -19.15 2.47 -8.96
N ASN A 34 -20.10 3.25 -9.53
CA ASN A 34 -21.52 2.89 -9.59
C ASN A 34 -22.26 3.55 -10.75
N ASP A 35 -21.70 3.50 -11.95
CA ASP A 35 -22.37 4.01 -13.17
C ASP A 35 -23.34 2.96 -13.73
N SER A 36 -24.47 3.41 -14.24
CA SER A 36 -25.50 2.53 -14.78
C SER A 36 -24.99 1.74 -15.99
N GLY A 37 -25.22 0.42 -15.96
CA GLY A 37 -24.87 -0.47 -17.06
C GLY A 37 -23.37 -0.75 -17.20
N LYS A 38 -22.58 -0.52 -16.14
CA LYS A 38 -21.15 -0.86 -16.05
C LYS A 38 -20.91 -1.96 -15.04
N ASP A 39 -19.98 -2.85 -15.36
CA ASP A 39 -19.50 -3.89 -14.44
C ASP A 39 -18.27 -3.39 -13.69
N TYR A 40 -18.17 -3.75 -12.41
CA TYR A 40 -17.07 -3.37 -11.53
C TYR A 40 -16.50 -4.58 -10.80
N ILE A 41 -15.20 -4.54 -10.53
CA ILE A 41 -14.52 -5.51 -9.67
C ILE A 41 -13.98 -4.75 -8.45
N ALA A 42 -14.22 -5.28 -7.25
CA ALA A 42 -13.68 -4.76 -6.01
C ALA A 42 -12.73 -5.79 -5.37
N TYR A 43 -11.53 -5.36 -5.03
CA TYR A 43 -10.57 -6.13 -4.24
C TYR A 43 -10.64 -5.63 -2.80
N CYS A 44 -11.11 -6.47 -1.89
CA CYS A 44 -11.30 -6.12 -0.50
C CYS A 44 -10.24 -6.77 0.38
N PHE A 45 -9.53 -5.96 1.15
CA PHE A 45 -8.50 -6.39 2.09
C PHE A 45 -8.89 -5.99 3.50
N HIS A 46 -8.55 -6.83 4.48
CA HIS A 46 -8.69 -6.50 5.89
C HIS A 46 -7.52 -7.07 6.70
N SER A 47 -7.31 -6.54 7.89
CA SER A 47 -6.28 -7.05 8.79
C SER A 47 -6.70 -8.39 9.39
N VAL A 48 -5.80 -9.38 9.31
CA VAL A 48 -5.93 -10.70 9.93
C VAL A 48 -4.66 -10.95 10.75
N GLU A 49 -4.83 -11.23 12.03
CA GLU A 49 -3.70 -11.45 12.93
C GLU A 49 -2.75 -12.53 12.40
N GLY A 50 -1.46 -12.22 12.38
CA GLY A 50 -0.41 -13.10 11.88
C GLY A 50 -0.37 -13.30 10.36
N TYR A 51 -1.27 -12.69 9.59
CA TYR A 51 -1.37 -12.92 8.14
C TYR A 51 -1.37 -11.64 7.30
N SER A 52 -2.22 -10.68 7.63
CA SER A 52 -2.32 -9.42 6.89
C SER A 52 -2.53 -8.22 7.80
N LYS A 53 -1.98 -7.07 7.41
CA LYS A 53 -2.13 -5.81 8.13
C LYS A 53 -2.35 -4.68 7.14
N VAL A 54 -3.46 -3.98 7.28
CA VAL A 54 -3.75 -2.73 6.58
C VAL A 54 -3.62 -1.60 7.59
N GLY A 55 -2.95 -0.51 7.23
CA GLY A 55 -2.73 0.62 8.13
C GLY A 55 -2.02 1.78 7.44
N ASN A 56 -1.67 2.77 8.21
CA ASN A 56 -0.90 3.94 7.79
C ASN A 56 0.29 4.17 8.70
N TYR A 57 1.21 4.99 8.25
CA TYR A 57 2.36 5.47 9.02
C TYR A 57 2.77 6.85 8.51
N GLU A 58 3.46 7.61 9.32
CA GLU A 58 4.08 8.88 8.94
C GLU A 58 5.57 8.68 8.63
N GLY A 59 6.03 9.28 7.53
CA GLY A 59 7.44 9.38 7.22
C GLY A 59 8.13 10.44 8.11
N ASN A 60 9.37 10.18 8.50
CA ASN A 60 10.15 11.10 9.34
C ASN A 60 11.23 11.86 8.57
N SER A 61 11.31 11.69 7.25
CA SER A 61 12.32 12.31 6.38
C SER A 61 13.77 12.02 6.81
N ASN A 62 14.01 10.91 7.49
CA ASN A 62 15.31 10.49 7.97
C ASN A 62 15.74 9.19 7.29
N ALA A 63 17.06 9.02 7.09
CA ALA A 63 17.63 7.76 6.60
C ALA A 63 17.34 6.59 7.58
N ASP A 64 17.23 6.87 8.87
CA ASP A 64 16.67 5.99 9.89
C ASP A 64 15.15 6.17 9.94
N GLY A 65 14.46 5.57 9.00
CA GLY A 65 13.02 5.70 8.81
C GLY A 65 12.20 4.97 9.88
N PRO A 66 10.87 5.13 9.86
CA PRO A 66 10.00 4.54 10.87
C PRO A 66 9.97 3.01 10.80
N PHE A 67 9.78 2.39 11.97
CA PHE A 67 9.40 1.00 12.10
C PHE A 67 7.88 0.85 12.10
N ILE A 68 7.36 -0.05 11.27
CA ILE A 68 5.94 -0.34 11.16
C ILE A 68 5.65 -1.75 11.71
N TYR A 69 4.95 -1.79 12.83
CA TYR A 69 4.55 -3.03 13.48
C TYR A 69 3.38 -3.69 12.73
N THR A 70 3.54 -4.94 12.34
CA THR A 70 2.50 -5.75 11.71
C THR A 70 2.02 -6.92 12.58
N GLY A 71 2.84 -7.32 13.57
CA GLY A 71 2.60 -8.51 14.40
C GLY A 71 3.14 -9.80 13.78
N PHE A 72 3.73 -9.74 12.60
CA PHE A 72 4.36 -10.86 11.89
C PHE A 72 5.46 -10.33 10.96
N LYS A 73 6.32 -11.23 10.46
CA LYS A 73 7.28 -10.88 9.41
C LYS A 73 6.56 -10.78 8.07
N PRO A 74 6.48 -9.59 7.44
CA PRO A 74 5.89 -9.47 6.11
C PRO A 74 6.71 -10.25 5.07
N ALA A 75 6.02 -10.83 4.09
CA ALA A 75 6.61 -11.34 2.86
C ALA A 75 6.37 -10.41 1.67
N PHE A 76 5.44 -9.48 1.83
CA PHE A 76 5.00 -8.54 0.79
C PHE A 76 4.51 -7.25 1.45
N VAL A 77 4.87 -6.11 0.87
CA VAL A 77 4.38 -4.80 1.30
C VAL A 77 3.98 -3.97 0.08
N LEU A 78 2.79 -3.36 0.15
CA LEU A 78 2.30 -2.38 -0.80
C LEU A 78 2.19 -1.01 -0.11
N ILE A 79 2.91 -0.02 -0.61
CA ILE A 79 3.01 1.31 0.00
C ILE A 79 2.54 2.38 -0.99
N LYS A 80 1.78 3.36 -0.49
CA LYS A 80 1.34 4.54 -1.25
C LYS A 80 1.47 5.80 -0.40
N GLY A 81 2.09 6.83 -0.97
CA GLY A 81 2.00 8.19 -0.41
C GLY A 81 0.61 8.75 -0.66
N VAL A 82 -0.14 9.06 0.39
CA VAL A 82 -1.55 9.47 0.31
C VAL A 82 -1.73 10.98 0.22
N ASP A 83 -0.82 11.74 0.81
CA ASP A 83 -0.89 13.21 0.87
C ASP A 83 -0.30 13.90 -0.37
N GLN A 84 0.29 13.14 -1.28
CA GLN A 84 1.04 13.66 -2.42
C GLN A 84 0.62 13.01 -3.73
N ALA A 85 0.20 13.82 -4.69
CA ALA A 85 0.04 13.36 -6.07
C ALA A 85 1.41 13.08 -6.71
N GLY A 86 1.45 12.14 -7.66
CA GLY A 86 2.67 11.75 -8.36
C GLY A 86 3.47 10.64 -7.66
N SER A 87 3.07 10.21 -6.47
CA SER A 87 3.68 9.05 -5.81
C SER A 87 3.08 7.75 -6.37
N SER A 88 3.91 6.83 -6.81
CA SER A 88 3.50 5.51 -7.27
C SER A 88 3.08 4.58 -6.12
N TRP A 89 2.45 3.46 -6.47
CA TRP A 89 2.21 2.34 -5.59
C TRP A 89 3.42 1.42 -5.63
N PHE A 90 4.16 1.33 -4.54
CA PHE A 90 5.39 0.54 -4.43
C PHE A 90 5.08 -0.85 -3.90
N LEU A 91 5.54 -1.86 -4.63
CA LEU A 91 5.48 -3.26 -4.28
C LEU A 91 6.88 -3.77 -3.98
N LEU A 92 7.09 -4.32 -2.78
CA LEU A 92 8.33 -4.95 -2.34
C LEU A 92 8.00 -6.31 -1.74
N ASP A 93 8.84 -7.31 -1.98
CA ASP A 93 8.61 -8.68 -1.49
C ASP A 93 9.91 -9.47 -1.25
N ASP A 94 9.80 -10.53 -0.44
CA ASP A 94 10.90 -11.41 -0.06
C ASP A 94 11.29 -12.42 -1.14
N LYS A 95 10.61 -12.44 -2.29
CA LYS A 95 10.95 -13.35 -3.40
C LYS A 95 11.93 -12.72 -4.35
N ARG A 96 11.82 -11.40 -4.56
CA ARG A 96 12.84 -10.63 -5.28
C ARG A 96 14.11 -10.47 -4.45
N ASP A 97 13.94 -10.15 -3.17
CA ASP A 97 15.03 -9.96 -2.20
C ASP A 97 14.85 -10.92 -1.02
N PRO A 98 15.40 -12.14 -1.06
CA PRO A 98 15.23 -13.12 0.00
C PRO A 98 15.92 -12.74 1.32
N TYR A 99 16.81 -11.77 1.27
CA TYR A 99 17.54 -11.22 2.41
C TYR A 99 17.35 -9.71 2.49
N ASN A 100 17.40 -9.15 3.69
CA ASN A 100 17.50 -7.70 3.87
C ASN A 100 18.84 -7.19 3.30
N VAL A 101 18.84 -6.12 2.61
CA VAL A 101 17.78 -5.13 2.40
C VAL A 101 16.88 -5.53 1.21
N VAL A 102 15.57 -5.27 1.32
CA VAL A 102 14.61 -5.43 0.22
C VAL A 102 14.51 -4.09 -0.51
N ASN A 103 14.99 -4.02 -1.75
CA ASN A 103 15.02 -2.79 -2.55
C ASN A 103 14.69 -2.97 -4.04
N HIS A 104 14.42 -4.20 -4.49
CA HIS A 104 13.83 -4.43 -5.80
C HIS A 104 12.35 -4.10 -5.75
N GLU A 105 11.96 -3.07 -6.48
CA GLU A 105 10.61 -2.55 -6.47
C GLU A 105 9.93 -2.65 -7.84
N VAL A 106 8.65 -2.91 -7.83
CA VAL A 106 7.74 -2.76 -8.98
C VAL A 106 6.60 -1.83 -8.61
N TYR A 107 5.90 -1.32 -9.63
CA TYR A 107 4.87 -0.32 -9.48
C TYR A 107 3.54 -0.87 -9.99
N ALA A 108 2.49 -0.81 -9.17
CA ALA A 108 1.17 -1.28 -9.56
C ALA A 108 0.47 -0.34 -10.57
N ASP A 109 0.88 0.92 -10.60
CA ASP A 109 0.31 1.99 -11.44
C ASP A 109 1.14 2.29 -12.69
N ALA A 110 2.19 1.53 -12.96
CA ALA A 110 3.07 1.80 -14.10
C ALA A 110 3.52 0.51 -14.81
N ASN A 111 3.86 0.63 -16.07
CA ASN A 111 4.41 -0.45 -16.89
C ASN A 111 5.95 -0.45 -16.90
N SER A 112 6.56 0.20 -15.92
CA SER A 112 8.01 0.22 -15.75
C SER A 112 8.55 -1.17 -15.41
N ALA A 113 9.75 -1.47 -15.89
CA ALA A 113 10.47 -2.66 -15.46
C ALA A 113 10.79 -2.56 -13.96
N GLU A 114 11.06 -3.71 -13.35
CA GLU A 114 11.63 -3.77 -12.01
C GLU A 114 12.87 -2.89 -11.91
N SER A 115 13.01 -2.19 -10.82
CA SER A 115 14.17 -1.34 -10.54
C SER A 115 14.72 -1.59 -9.15
N THR A 116 16.03 -1.40 -9.00
CA THR A 116 16.67 -1.29 -7.70
C THR A 116 16.50 0.14 -7.23
N GLY A 117 15.51 0.36 -6.38
CA GLY A 117 15.14 1.68 -5.92
C GLY A 117 16.01 2.22 -4.79
N SER A 118 15.86 3.50 -4.52
CA SER A 118 16.40 4.15 -3.32
C SER A 118 15.51 3.88 -2.08
N ARG A 119 14.40 3.19 -2.25
CA ARG A 119 13.48 2.80 -1.17
C ARG A 119 13.87 1.44 -0.67
N ALA A 120 14.59 1.44 0.43
CA ALA A 120 15.03 0.23 1.08
C ALA A 120 14.17 -0.05 2.31
N ILE A 121 13.77 -1.31 2.48
CA ILE A 121 13.08 -1.77 3.67
C ILE A 121 13.74 -3.03 4.23
N ASP A 122 13.69 -3.17 5.54
CA ASP A 122 14.06 -4.41 6.22
C ASP A 122 12.80 -5.12 6.69
N PHE A 123 12.60 -6.37 6.26
CA PHE A 123 11.60 -7.26 6.84
C PHE A 123 12.13 -7.89 8.11
N VAL A 124 11.49 -7.59 9.24
CA VAL A 124 11.86 -8.11 10.54
C VAL A 124 10.73 -8.98 11.12
N SER A 125 11.00 -9.70 12.19
CA SER A 125 10.10 -10.76 12.73
C SER A 125 8.68 -10.30 13.05
N ASN A 126 8.48 -9.02 13.32
CA ASN A 126 7.18 -8.46 13.76
C ASN A 126 6.74 -7.22 13.00
N GLY A 127 7.38 -6.94 11.85
CA GLY A 127 7.07 -5.78 11.05
C GLY A 127 8.09 -5.51 9.95
N PHE A 128 8.14 -4.27 9.52
CA PHE A 128 9.17 -3.81 8.60
C PHE A 128 9.67 -2.42 8.98
N LYS A 129 10.88 -2.11 8.58
CA LYS A 129 11.51 -0.82 8.82
C LYS A 129 11.85 -0.17 7.49
N LEU A 130 11.43 1.08 7.32
CA LEU A 130 11.91 1.92 6.23
C LEU A 130 13.28 2.46 6.62
N SER A 131 14.29 2.18 5.83
CA SER A 131 15.64 2.61 6.21
C SER A 131 16.57 2.61 5.01
N LEU A 132 17.40 3.65 4.91
CA LEU A 132 18.64 3.63 4.14
C LEU A 132 19.83 3.21 5.02
N ILE A 133 19.61 3.10 6.32
CA ILE A 133 20.57 2.57 7.31
C ILE A 133 20.10 1.17 7.67
N HIS A 134 20.82 0.17 7.21
CA HIS A 134 20.46 -1.23 7.43
C HIS A 134 20.72 -1.64 8.88
N ILE A 135 19.84 -2.48 9.36
CA ILE A 135 19.98 -3.10 10.67
C ILE A 135 20.88 -4.34 10.55
#